data_2ea54959e2787da910a121d8983328cb
#
_entry.id   2ea54959e2787da910a121d8983328cb
#
_cell.length_a   1.000
_cell.length_b   1.000
_cell.length_c   1.000
_cell.angle_alpha   90.00
_cell.angle_beta   90.00
_cell.angle_gamma   90.00
#
_symmetry.space_group_name_H-M   'P 1'
#
loop_
_entity.id
_entity.type
_entity.pdbx_description
1 polymer ?
#
loop_
_entity_poly.entity_id
_entity_poly.type
_entity_poly.pdbx_seq_one_letter_code
_entity_poly.pdbx_strand_id
1 'polypeptide(L)'
;MAQQATPVRTARLGRALGTEPTAVSGVVLLLPGGEETSSRRPSSMLAAASVRALGRRLTRAGRTEGLAVHVVHYRFRGWNGSEAHLARDAEWAADEVVRRYGDVPVCLAGVDMGGRAALHTGGHAAVNSVLALSPWLPEEDVAAPPEPVKQLAGRRVLIVHGTNDQRTDPELSFRLAARAKKANRDICRFEVHSDRHALHAFRDEVHALAEDFVMGALFGRAFSRPVEDALAAPPPLGLRMPLASGFGRSLHHR
;
A
#
# COMPACT_ATOMS: atom_id res chain seq x y z
N MET A 1 44.94 11.09 11.63
CA MET A 1 43.61 11.71 11.54
C MET A 1 42.60 10.62 11.24
N ALA A 2 41.80 10.21 12.22
CA ALA A 2 40.79 9.18 12.03
C ALA A 2 39.63 9.77 11.20
N GLN A 3 39.39 9.27 9.99
CA GLN A 3 38.23 9.56 9.21
C GLN A 3 37.00 9.02 9.98
N GLN A 4 36.21 9.92 10.56
CA GLN A 4 34.91 9.58 11.10
C GLN A 4 34.05 9.08 9.94
N ALA A 5 33.81 7.78 9.91
CA ALA A 5 32.88 7.17 8.96
C ALA A 5 31.53 7.82 9.13
N THR A 6 31.02 8.47 8.08
CA THR A 6 29.66 9.04 8.07
C THR A 6 28.69 7.89 8.35
N PRO A 7 27.81 8.00 9.36
CA PRO A 7 26.90 6.90 9.71
C PRO A 7 26.03 6.53 8.51
N VAL A 8 26.14 5.28 8.09
CA VAL A 8 25.34 4.74 6.99
C VAL A 8 23.85 4.86 7.37
N ARG A 9 23.09 5.56 6.54
CA ARG A 9 21.65 5.71 6.74
C ARG A 9 20.96 4.37 6.46
N THR A 10 20.18 3.88 7.42
CA THR A 10 19.42 2.63 7.30
C THR A 10 17.93 2.89 7.40
N ALA A 11 17.13 2.09 6.70
CA ALA A 11 15.69 2.00 6.94
C ALA A 11 15.42 1.49 8.35
N ARG A 12 14.25 1.76 8.88
CA ARG A 12 13.83 1.25 10.20
C ARG A 12 12.38 0.82 10.16
N LEU A 13 12.10 -0.31 10.78
CA LEU A 13 10.75 -0.73 11.07
C LEU A 13 10.30 -0.08 12.38
N GLY A 14 9.22 0.71 12.33
CA GLY A 14 8.61 1.31 13.52
C GLY A 14 8.11 0.25 14.49
N ARG A 15 7.84 0.63 15.74
CA ARG A 15 7.13 -0.25 16.68
C ARG A 15 5.74 -0.57 16.14
N ALA A 16 5.19 -1.73 16.52
CA ALA A 16 3.82 -2.07 16.20
C ALA A 16 2.86 -0.98 16.70
N LEU A 17 1.87 -0.64 15.89
CA LEU A 17 0.84 0.31 16.29
C LEU A 17 -0.12 -0.37 17.27
N GLY A 18 -0.36 0.28 18.41
CA GLY A 18 -1.16 -0.30 19.49
C GLY A 18 -0.38 -1.34 20.30
N THR A 19 -1.10 -2.30 20.87
CA THR A 19 -0.50 -3.43 21.61
C THR A 19 -0.08 -4.49 20.60
N GLU A 20 1.18 -4.90 20.64
CA GLU A 20 1.67 -5.99 19.80
C GLU A 20 1.00 -7.32 20.21
N PRO A 21 0.49 -8.12 19.25
CA PRO A 21 -0.10 -9.40 19.57
C PRO A 21 0.93 -10.35 20.20
N THR A 22 0.47 -11.23 21.09
CA THR A 22 1.33 -12.29 21.67
C THR A 22 1.78 -13.32 20.63
N ALA A 23 0.93 -13.53 19.60
CA ALA A 23 1.25 -14.33 18.42
C ALA A 23 0.88 -13.53 17.18
N VAL A 24 1.85 -13.29 16.30
CA VAL A 24 1.63 -12.58 15.04
C VAL A 24 1.33 -13.60 13.95
N SER A 25 0.19 -13.43 13.28
CA SER A 25 -0.28 -14.31 12.19
C SER A 25 -0.37 -13.59 10.84
N GLY A 26 -0.13 -12.27 10.83
CA GLY A 26 -0.07 -11.46 9.63
C GLY A 26 0.48 -10.08 9.92
N VAL A 27 1.08 -9.44 8.94
CA VAL A 27 1.71 -8.13 9.11
C VAL A 27 1.25 -7.16 8.03
N VAL A 28 0.97 -5.93 8.42
CA VAL A 28 0.84 -4.79 7.48
C VAL A 28 2.06 -3.89 7.62
N LEU A 29 2.74 -3.65 6.51
CA LEU A 29 3.77 -2.62 6.38
C LEU A 29 3.15 -1.37 5.77
N LEU A 30 3.06 -0.32 6.57
CA LEU A 30 2.58 0.98 6.14
C LEU A 30 3.74 1.76 5.51
N LEU A 31 3.58 2.11 4.25
CA LEU A 31 4.56 2.81 3.42
C LEU A 31 4.09 4.27 3.21
N PRO A 32 4.67 5.23 3.94
CA PRO A 32 4.31 6.63 3.80
C PRO A 32 4.64 7.20 2.41
N GLY A 33 4.03 8.33 2.08
CA GLY A 33 4.38 9.11 0.90
C GLY A 33 5.82 9.64 0.93
N GLY A 34 6.29 10.07 -0.22
CA GLY A 34 7.65 10.56 -0.41
C GLY A 34 7.73 11.67 -1.45
N GLU A 35 8.89 11.82 -2.03
CA GLU A 35 9.21 12.75 -3.12
C GLU A 35 9.85 11.98 -4.27
N GLU A 36 9.76 12.53 -5.47
CA GLU A 36 10.42 11.95 -6.64
C GLU A 36 11.94 11.96 -6.46
N THR A 37 12.48 13.08 -6.02
CA THR A 37 13.92 13.24 -5.79
C THR A 37 14.17 13.94 -4.46
N SER A 38 14.86 13.28 -3.54
CA SER A 38 15.28 13.88 -2.27
C SER A 38 16.28 13.01 -1.54
N SER A 39 17.37 13.62 -1.10
CA SER A 39 18.36 13.00 -0.20
C SER A 39 18.10 13.32 1.29
N ARG A 40 17.04 14.07 1.59
CA ARG A 40 16.68 14.43 2.97
C ARG A 40 16.10 13.22 3.70
N ARG A 41 16.26 13.20 5.02
CA ARG A 41 15.53 12.24 5.86
C ARG A 41 14.04 12.59 5.85
N PRO A 42 13.13 11.60 5.79
CA PRO A 42 11.72 11.86 6.08
C PRO A 42 11.61 12.47 7.47
N SER A 43 10.81 13.53 7.63
CA SER A 43 10.39 13.95 8.95
C SER A 43 9.50 12.85 9.50
N SER A 44 9.97 12.13 10.52
CA SER A 44 9.35 10.89 11.01
C SER A 44 7.90 11.08 11.46
N MET A 45 7.52 12.27 11.94
CA MET A 45 6.16 12.54 12.41
C MET A 45 5.19 12.86 11.29
N LEU A 46 5.55 13.72 10.34
CA LEU A 46 4.66 14.13 9.26
C LEU A 46 4.45 13.02 8.23
N ALA A 47 5.52 12.32 7.83
CA ALA A 47 5.41 11.21 6.89
C ALA A 47 4.59 10.04 7.45
N ALA A 48 4.71 9.75 8.74
CA ALA A 48 3.93 8.72 9.38
C ALA A 48 2.47 9.13 9.64
N ALA A 49 2.16 10.43 9.73
CA ALA A 49 0.80 10.90 10.03
C ALA A 49 -0.20 10.47 8.95
N SER A 50 0.19 10.47 7.67
CA SER A 50 -0.66 10.11 6.54
C SER A 50 -1.18 8.66 6.60
N VAL A 51 -0.38 7.74 7.15
CA VAL A 51 -0.72 6.32 7.21
C VAL A 51 -1.18 5.86 8.60
N ARG A 52 -0.97 6.66 9.66
CA ARG A 52 -1.28 6.25 11.04
C ARG A 52 -2.77 6.07 11.32
N ALA A 53 -3.63 6.87 10.70
CA ALA A 53 -5.08 6.74 10.89
C ALA A 53 -5.56 5.38 10.35
N LEU A 54 -5.15 5.03 9.13
CA LEU A 54 -5.39 3.71 8.56
C LEU A 54 -4.78 2.61 9.44
N GLY A 55 -3.52 2.78 9.86
CA GLY A 55 -2.85 1.80 10.70
C GLY A 55 -3.57 1.51 12.01
N ARG A 56 -4.08 2.54 12.71
CA ARG A 56 -4.88 2.36 13.94
C ARG A 56 -6.19 1.62 13.67
N ARG A 57 -6.82 1.87 12.55
CA ARG A 57 -8.03 1.15 12.14
C ARG A 57 -7.73 -0.32 11.90
N LEU A 58 -6.71 -0.64 11.10
CA LEU A 58 -6.28 -2.01 10.83
C LEU A 58 -5.86 -2.76 12.10
N THR A 59 -5.07 -2.11 12.97
CA THR A 59 -4.69 -2.70 14.28
C THR A 59 -5.92 -3.08 15.11
N ARG A 60 -6.96 -2.23 15.11
CA ARG A 60 -8.19 -2.51 15.85
C ARG A 60 -8.96 -3.68 15.22
N ALA A 61 -9.09 -3.67 13.88
CA ALA A 61 -9.82 -4.69 13.14
C ALA A 61 -9.18 -6.08 13.23
N GLY A 62 -7.85 -6.13 13.19
CA GLY A 62 -7.09 -7.39 13.19
C GLY A 62 -6.58 -7.83 14.57
N ARG A 63 -7.07 -7.21 15.65
CA ARG A 63 -6.57 -7.46 17.01
C ARG A 63 -6.71 -8.92 17.45
N THR A 64 -7.81 -9.55 17.10
CA THR A 64 -8.12 -10.94 17.47
C THR A 64 -7.45 -11.97 16.56
N GLU A 65 -7.05 -11.57 15.36
CA GLU A 65 -6.37 -12.43 14.39
C GLU A 65 -4.83 -12.37 14.48
N GLY A 66 -4.29 -11.61 15.40
CA GLY A 66 -2.84 -11.49 15.52
C GLY A 66 -2.20 -10.61 14.46
N LEU A 67 -2.90 -9.54 14.00
CA LEU A 67 -2.36 -8.57 13.05
C LEU A 67 -1.37 -7.62 13.73
N ALA A 68 -0.13 -7.59 13.26
CA ALA A 68 0.84 -6.56 13.58
C ALA A 68 0.89 -5.50 12.46
N VAL A 69 0.91 -4.23 12.83
CA VAL A 69 0.95 -3.11 11.87
C VAL A 69 2.15 -2.23 12.17
N HIS A 70 3.04 -2.07 11.21
CA HIS A 70 4.26 -1.28 11.35
C HIS A 70 4.35 -0.17 10.31
N VAL A 71 4.90 0.98 10.72
CA VAL A 71 5.26 2.05 9.77
C VAL A 71 6.71 1.87 9.36
N VAL A 72 6.98 1.87 8.07
CA VAL A 72 8.34 1.86 7.53
C VAL A 72 8.91 3.29 7.56
N HIS A 73 10.08 3.44 8.15
CA HIS A 73 10.83 4.69 8.15
C HIS A 73 11.97 4.58 7.15
N TYR A 74 11.82 5.27 6.03
CA TYR A 74 12.78 5.25 4.94
C TYR A 74 14.11 5.90 5.30
N ARG A 75 15.17 5.50 4.62
CA ARG A 75 16.51 6.15 4.67
C ARG A 75 16.46 7.55 4.09
N PHE A 76 15.77 7.67 2.94
CA PHE A 76 15.61 8.91 2.19
C PHE A 76 14.13 9.16 1.92
N ARG A 77 13.78 10.44 1.74
CA ARG A 77 12.42 10.82 1.39
C ARG A 77 12.12 10.61 -0.09
N GLY A 78 13.16 10.58 -0.95
CA GLY A 78 13.04 10.50 -2.40
C GLY A 78 13.10 9.10 -2.95
N TRP A 79 12.39 8.88 -4.06
CA TRP A 79 12.54 7.68 -4.89
C TRP A 79 13.93 7.62 -5.52
N ASN A 80 14.41 8.75 -6.08
CA ASN A 80 15.74 8.96 -6.65
C ASN A 80 16.04 8.07 -7.87
N GLY A 81 15.15 8.10 -8.86
CA GLY A 81 15.35 7.45 -10.16
C GLY A 81 15.57 5.94 -10.04
N SER A 82 16.63 5.42 -10.67
CA SER A 82 16.97 4.00 -10.66
C SER A 82 17.35 3.45 -9.28
N GLU A 83 17.68 4.32 -8.32
CA GLU A 83 17.96 3.89 -6.96
C GLU A 83 16.72 3.35 -6.24
N ALA A 84 15.53 3.80 -6.59
CA ALA A 84 14.26 3.33 -6.06
C ALA A 84 14.29 3.13 -4.53
N HIS A 85 14.85 4.10 -3.81
CA HIS A 85 15.18 3.95 -2.37
C HIS A 85 13.97 3.50 -1.53
N LEU A 86 12.76 4.02 -1.84
CA LEU A 86 11.56 3.66 -1.09
C LEU A 86 11.18 2.19 -1.30
N ALA A 87 11.35 1.68 -2.54
CA ALA A 87 11.09 0.28 -2.83
C ALA A 87 12.13 -0.64 -2.15
N ARG A 88 13.41 -0.29 -2.21
CA ARG A 88 14.47 -1.04 -1.50
C ARG A 88 14.27 -1.04 0.02
N ASP A 89 13.78 0.06 0.57
CA ASP A 89 13.47 0.14 2.00
C ASP A 89 12.21 -0.65 2.37
N ALA A 90 11.24 -0.75 1.46
CA ALA A 90 10.07 -1.61 1.64
C ALA A 90 10.45 -3.10 1.55
N GLU A 91 11.34 -3.48 0.64
CA GLU A 91 11.88 -4.83 0.54
C GLU A 91 12.65 -5.22 1.81
N TRP A 92 13.57 -4.36 2.26
CA TRP A 92 14.25 -4.53 3.53
C TRP A 92 13.28 -4.69 4.71
N ALA A 93 12.18 -3.92 4.73
CA ALA A 93 11.19 -4.02 5.80
C ALA A 93 10.42 -5.36 5.75
N ALA A 94 10.18 -5.92 4.57
CA ALA A 94 9.60 -7.26 4.41
C ALA A 94 10.57 -8.36 4.91
N ASP A 95 11.87 -8.26 4.59
CA ASP A 95 12.90 -9.14 5.16
C ASP A 95 12.95 -9.06 6.67
N GLU A 96 12.85 -7.84 7.23
CA GLU A 96 12.86 -7.62 8.68
C GLU A 96 11.62 -8.23 9.36
N VAL A 97 10.45 -8.26 8.68
CA VAL A 97 9.25 -8.97 9.15
C VAL A 97 9.53 -10.48 9.22
N VAL A 98 10.07 -11.06 8.16
CA VAL A 98 10.42 -12.49 8.13
C VAL A 98 11.40 -12.82 9.27
N ARG A 99 12.39 -11.98 9.50
CA ARG A 99 13.36 -12.16 10.59
C ARG A 99 12.72 -12.10 11.98
N ARG A 100 11.70 -11.24 12.18
CA ARG A 100 11.05 -11.05 13.50
C ARG A 100 9.95 -12.04 13.80
N TYR A 101 9.14 -12.34 12.79
CA TYR A 101 7.87 -13.05 12.97
C TYR A 101 7.83 -14.40 12.24
N GLY A 102 8.89 -14.72 11.46
CA GLY A 102 8.91 -15.94 10.66
C GLY A 102 8.10 -15.81 9.37
N ASP A 103 7.61 -16.95 8.88
CA ASP A 103 6.84 -17.04 7.64
C ASP A 103 5.37 -16.66 7.88
N VAL A 104 5.12 -15.36 7.95
CA VAL A 104 3.77 -14.80 8.08
C VAL A 104 3.42 -13.96 6.84
N PRO A 105 2.16 -13.96 6.38
CA PRO A 105 1.76 -13.18 5.22
C PRO A 105 1.86 -11.67 5.50
N VAL A 106 2.39 -10.94 4.50
CA VAL A 106 2.60 -9.49 4.58
C VAL A 106 1.71 -8.77 3.58
N CYS A 107 1.02 -7.74 4.02
CA CYS A 107 0.38 -6.75 3.16
C CYS A 107 1.23 -5.47 3.13
N LEU A 108 1.62 -5.02 1.94
CA LEU A 108 2.20 -3.70 1.75
C LEU A 108 1.09 -2.68 1.51
N ALA A 109 0.94 -1.72 2.41
CA ALA A 109 -0.09 -0.68 2.31
C ALA A 109 0.57 0.70 2.17
N GLY A 110 0.55 1.26 0.98
CA GLY A 110 1.26 2.49 0.65
C GLY A 110 0.35 3.62 0.18
N VAL A 111 0.78 4.85 0.46
CA VAL A 111 0.13 6.10 0.02
C VAL A 111 1.09 6.89 -0.85
N ASP A 112 0.62 7.48 -1.94
CA ASP A 112 1.42 8.33 -2.82
C ASP A 112 2.68 7.57 -3.34
N MET A 113 3.87 8.07 -3.14
CA MET A 113 5.13 7.40 -3.50
C MET A 113 5.32 6.07 -2.74
N GLY A 114 4.76 5.95 -1.53
CA GLY A 114 4.71 4.67 -0.80
C GLY A 114 3.79 3.65 -1.48
N GLY A 115 2.73 4.12 -2.16
CA GLY A 115 1.89 3.27 -3.01
C GLY A 115 2.66 2.69 -4.20
N ARG A 116 3.50 3.51 -4.86
CA ARG A 116 4.44 3.04 -5.89
C ARG A 116 5.41 2.00 -5.32
N ALA A 117 5.99 2.27 -4.14
CA ALA A 117 6.91 1.35 -3.49
C ALA A 117 6.23 0.01 -3.17
N ALA A 118 4.98 0.02 -2.69
CA ALA A 118 4.20 -1.18 -2.44
C ALA A 118 3.99 -2.02 -3.72
N LEU A 119 3.60 -1.36 -4.82
CA LEU A 119 3.41 -2.02 -6.12
C LEU A 119 4.72 -2.59 -6.67
N HIS A 120 5.82 -1.86 -6.51
CA HIS A 120 7.14 -2.28 -6.98
C HIS A 120 7.68 -3.50 -6.20
N THR A 121 7.48 -3.51 -4.88
CA THR A 121 7.99 -4.55 -3.97
C THR A 121 7.04 -5.75 -3.83
N GLY A 122 5.89 -5.74 -4.51
CA GLY A 122 4.87 -6.81 -4.43
C GLY A 122 5.39 -8.22 -4.73
N GLY A 123 6.52 -8.36 -5.41
CA GLY A 123 7.15 -9.64 -5.74
C GLY A 123 7.93 -10.31 -4.60
N HIS A 124 8.15 -9.64 -3.48
CA HIS A 124 8.84 -10.21 -2.33
C HIS A 124 8.11 -11.46 -1.81
N ALA A 125 8.86 -12.52 -1.44
CA ALA A 125 8.29 -13.83 -1.11
C ALA A 125 7.24 -13.79 0.01
N ALA A 126 7.47 -12.99 1.04
CA ALA A 126 6.53 -12.84 2.16
C ALA A 126 5.29 -11.98 1.82
N VAL A 127 5.31 -11.22 0.71
CA VAL A 127 4.18 -10.34 0.35
C VAL A 127 3.04 -11.17 -0.23
N ASN A 128 1.90 -11.13 0.45
CA ASN A 128 0.66 -11.76 0.02
C ASN A 128 -0.23 -10.78 -0.76
N SER A 129 -0.24 -9.50 -0.35
CA SER A 129 -1.14 -8.51 -0.91
C SER A 129 -0.56 -7.11 -0.92
N VAL A 130 -1.12 -6.27 -1.80
CA VAL A 130 -0.72 -4.87 -1.99
C VAL A 130 -1.95 -3.97 -1.97
N LEU A 131 -1.91 -2.95 -1.13
CA LEU A 131 -2.88 -1.84 -1.07
C LEU A 131 -2.16 -0.55 -1.46
N ALA A 132 -2.57 0.09 -2.55
CA ALA A 132 -2.01 1.35 -3.02
C ALA A 132 -3.08 2.44 -3.04
N LEU A 133 -2.89 3.48 -2.24
CA LEU A 133 -3.79 4.64 -2.13
C LEU A 133 -3.18 5.83 -2.87
N SER A 134 -3.87 6.35 -3.88
CA SER A 134 -3.41 7.41 -4.77
C SER A 134 -1.92 7.26 -5.14
N PRO A 135 -1.50 6.12 -5.69
CA PRO A 135 -0.08 5.87 -5.94
C PRO A 135 0.49 6.89 -6.93
N TRP A 136 1.61 7.51 -6.57
CA TRP A 136 2.38 8.30 -7.51
C TRP A 136 3.06 7.36 -8.51
N LEU A 137 2.81 7.57 -9.79
CA LEU A 137 3.42 6.81 -10.87
C LEU A 137 4.06 7.80 -11.86
N PRO A 138 5.22 7.48 -12.44
CA PRO A 138 5.83 8.34 -13.45
C PRO A 138 4.93 8.40 -14.68
N GLU A 139 4.96 9.54 -15.37
CA GLU A 139 4.35 9.65 -16.69
C GLU A 139 4.96 8.59 -17.62
N GLU A 140 4.10 7.98 -18.43
CA GLU A 140 4.55 7.01 -19.44
C GLU A 140 5.21 7.76 -20.58
N ASP A 141 6.54 7.71 -20.64
CA ASP A 141 7.31 8.23 -21.77
C ASP A 141 7.53 7.12 -22.79
N VAL A 142 7.48 7.47 -24.07
CA VAL A 142 7.79 6.55 -25.18
C VAL A 142 9.23 6.01 -25.07
N ALA A 143 10.13 6.76 -24.46
CA ALA A 143 11.53 6.38 -24.24
C ALA A 143 11.80 5.60 -22.93
N ALA A 144 10.86 5.59 -21.98
CA ALA A 144 11.02 4.92 -20.71
C ALA A 144 10.15 3.65 -20.63
N PRO A 145 10.66 2.53 -20.08
CA PRO A 145 9.83 1.36 -19.89
C PRO A 145 8.70 1.68 -18.91
N PRO A 146 7.47 1.18 -19.16
CA PRO A 146 6.36 1.39 -18.25
C PRO A 146 6.62 0.73 -16.89
N GLU A 147 6.03 1.28 -15.82
CA GLU A 147 6.14 0.73 -14.46
C GLU A 147 5.88 -0.79 -14.47
N PRO A 148 6.74 -1.61 -13.84
CA PRO A 148 6.63 -3.06 -13.92
C PRO A 148 5.35 -3.58 -13.25
N VAL A 149 4.82 -4.70 -13.76
CA VAL A 149 3.62 -5.36 -13.21
C VAL A 149 3.80 -6.87 -12.99
N LYS A 150 4.87 -7.48 -13.51
CA LYS A 150 5.12 -8.92 -13.41
C LYS A 150 5.26 -9.39 -11.96
N GLN A 151 5.83 -8.57 -11.09
CA GLN A 151 6.01 -8.84 -9.66
C GLN A 151 4.69 -8.93 -8.90
N LEU A 152 3.58 -8.47 -9.49
CA LEU A 152 2.25 -8.57 -8.89
C LEU A 152 1.55 -9.91 -9.17
N ALA A 153 2.17 -10.79 -9.97
CA ALA A 153 1.61 -12.11 -10.26
C ALA A 153 1.37 -12.92 -8.98
N GLY A 154 0.16 -13.47 -8.82
CA GLY A 154 -0.23 -14.23 -7.63
C GLY A 154 -0.45 -13.39 -6.36
N ARG A 155 -0.47 -12.07 -6.45
CA ARG A 155 -0.74 -11.17 -5.31
C ARG A 155 -2.15 -10.60 -5.40
N ARG A 156 -2.84 -10.46 -4.27
CA ARG A 156 -4.08 -9.67 -4.23
C ARG A 156 -3.72 -8.19 -4.22
N VAL A 157 -4.29 -7.42 -5.14
CA VAL A 157 -3.95 -6.00 -5.29
C VAL A 157 -5.21 -5.16 -5.30
N LEU A 158 -5.26 -4.18 -4.40
CA LEU A 158 -6.26 -3.12 -4.39
C LEU A 158 -5.58 -1.77 -4.63
N ILE A 159 -6.06 -1.05 -5.64
CA ILE A 159 -5.69 0.34 -5.88
C ILE A 159 -6.92 1.21 -5.64
N VAL A 160 -6.75 2.32 -4.94
CA VAL A 160 -7.79 3.34 -4.73
C VAL A 160 -7.26 4.68 -5.20
N HIS A 161 -8.03 5.39 -6.05
CA HIS A 161 -7.58 6.68 -6.59
C HIS A 161 -8.74 7.67 -6.69
N GLY A 162 -8.49 8.93 -6.30
CA GLY A 162 -9.43 10.03 -6.44
C GLY A 162 -9.51 10.50 -7.89
N THR A 163 -10.72 10.66 -8.44
CA THR A 163 -10.89 11.07 -9.85
C THR A 163 -10.47 12.52 -10.13
N ASN A 164 -10.39 13.36 -9.10
CA ASN A 164 -9.95 14.75 -9.19
C ASN A 164 -8.53 14.96 -8.62
N ASP A 165 -7.74 13.89 -8.58
CA ASP A 165 -6.34 14.00 -8.16
C ASP A 165 -5.54 14.80 -9.21
N GLN A 166 -4.99 15.95 -8.78
CA GLN A 166 -4.18 16.84 -9.61
C GLN A 166 -2.68 16.68 -9.37
N ARG A 167 -2.31 15.83 -8.42
CA ARG A 167 -0.91 15.58 -8.07
C ARG A 167 -0.38 14.31 -8.76
N THR A 168 -1.25 13.33 -8.89
CA THR A 168 -0.94 12.07 -9.57
C THR A 168 -2.10 11.74 -10.51
N ASP A 169 -1.79 11.49 -11.78
CA ASP A 169 -2.81 11.17 -12.76
C ASP A 169 -3.48 9.82 -12.45
N PRO A 170 -4.80 9.80 -12.14
CA PRO A 170 -5.53 8.56 -11.88
C PRO A 170 -5.53 7.60 -13.08
N GLU A 171 -5.35 8.11 -14.30
CA GLU A 171 -5.29 7.27 -15.50
C GLU A 171 -4.01 6.41 -15.53
N LEU A 172 -2.89 6.87 -14.97
CA LEU A 172 -1.67 6.06 -14.85
C LEU A 172 -1.90 4.83 -13.98
N SER A 173 -2.60 4.99 -12.85
CA SER A 173 -2.93 3.86 -11.99
C SER A 173 -3.94 2.89 -12.63
N PHE A 174 -4.86 3.40 -13.46
CA PHE A 174 -5.76 2.57 -14.24
C PHE A 174 -5.00 1.74 -15.29
N ARG A 175 -4.10 2.37 -16.06
CA ARG A 175 -3.27 1.70 -17.07
C ARG A 175 -2.38 0.62 -16.44
N LEU A 176 -1.75 0.92 -15.31
CA LEU A 176 -0.98 -0.07 -14.54
C LEU A 176 -1.86 -1.25 -14.12
N ALA A 177 -3.01 -0.98 -13.51
CA ALA A 177 -3.95 -2.01 -13.10
C ALA A 177 -4.45 -2.86 -14.30
N ALA A 178 -4.73 -2.24 -15.43
CA ALA A 178 -5.18 -2.93 -16.65
C ALA A 178 -4.08 -3.84 -17.22
N ARG A 179 -2.81 -3.40 -17.21
CA ARG A 179 -1.67 -4.25 -17.60
C ARG A 179 -1.48 -5.42 -16.62
N ALA A 180 -1.55 -5.15 -15.32
CA ALA A 180 -1.38 -6.15 -14.29
C ALA A 180 -2.50 -7.19 -14.29
N LYS A 181 -3.76 -6.77 -14.50
CA LYS A 181 -4.93 -7.69 -14.52
C LYS A 181 -4.91 -8.68 -15.70
N LYS A 182 -4.17 -8.41 -16.77
CA LYS A 182 -3.97 -9.37 -17.86
C LYS A 182 -3.20 -10.62 -17.40
N ALA A 183 -2.29 -10.47 -16.43
CA ALA A 183 -1.46 -11.54 -15.90
C ALA A 183 -1.93 -12.07 -14.54
N ASN A 184 -2.75 -11.32 -13.82
CA ASN A 184 -3.21 -11.64 -12.48
C ASN A 184 -4.66 -11.19 -12.28
N ARG A 185 -5.58 -12.12 -12.09
CA ARG A 185 -7.01 -11.83 -11.90
C ARG A 185 -7.31 -11.11 -10.59
N ASP A 186 -6.49 -11.30 -9.55
CA ASP A 186 -6.71 -10.81 -8.20
C ASP A 186 -6.33 -9.32 -8.03
N ILE A 187 -6.64 -8.51 -9.05
CA ILE A 187 -6.42 -7.06 -9.06
C ILE A 187 -7.74 -6.36 -9.22
N CYS A 188 -8.02 -5.43 -8.33
CA CYS A 188 -9.16 -4.51 -8.43
C CYS A 188 -8.73 -3.06 -8.18
N ARG A 189 -9.52 -2.12 -8.69
CA ARG A 189 -9.27 -0.71 -8.51
C ARG A 189 -10.59 0.02 -8.28
N PHE A 190 -10.60 0.90 -7.28
CA PHE A 190 -11.73 1.75 -6.94
C PHE A 190 -11.44 3.21 -7.26
N GLU A 191 -12.46 3.90 -7.74
CA GLU A 191 -12.46 5.34 -7.99
C GLU A 191 -13.25 6.06 -6.90
N VAL A 192 -12.64 7.09 -6.32
CA VAL A 192 -13.32 7.97 -5.37
C VAL A 192 -13.71 9.23 -6.12
N HIS A 193 -14.96 9.30 -6.55
CA HIS A 193 -15.45 10.41 -7.36
C HIS A 193 -15.39 11.73 -6.60
N SER A 194 -14.97 12.79 -7.31
CA SER A 194 -14.81 14.14 -6.80
C SER A 194 -13.82 14.31 -5.65
N ASP A 195 -13.07 13.27 -5.27
CA ASP A 195 -12.00 13.40 -4.28
C ASP A 195 -10.64 13.65 -4.94
N ARG A 196 -9.73 14.22 -4.14
CA ARG A 196 -8.39 14.61 -4.53
C ARG A 196 -7.36 13.59 -4.05
N HIS A 197 -6.08 13.91 -4.23
CA HIS A 197 -4.94 13.07 -3.88
C HIS A 197 -5.00 12.47 -2.46
N ALA A 198 -5.40 13.27 -1.48
CA ALA A 198 -5.41 12.83 -0.08
C ALA A 198 -6.66 12.00 0.33
N LEU A 199 -7.64 11.82 -0.57
CA LEU A 199 -8.87 11.05 -0.32
C LEU A 199 -9.60 11.48 0.97
N HIS A 200 -9.61 12.80 1.26
CA HIS A 200 -10.08 13.32 2.56
C HIS A 200 -11.60 13.29 2.69
N ALA A 201 -12.33 13.53 1.60
CA ALA A 201 -13.79 13.59 1.63
C ALA A 201 -14.41 12.21 1.90
N PHE A 202 -13.75 11.15 1.46
CA PHE A 202 -14.19 9.76 1.60
C PHE A 202 -13.25 8.92 2.49
N ARG A 203 -12.57 9.56 3.43
CA ARG A 203 -11.55 8.89 4.25
C ARG A 203 -12.07 7.66 4.97
N ASP A 204 -13.26 7.74 5.55
CA ASP A 204 -13.84 6.65 6.33
C ASP A 204 -14.21 5.47 5.43
N GLU A 205 -14.75 5.73 4.23
CA GLU A 205 -15.07 4.74 3.22
C GLU A 205 -13.80 4.08 2.66
N VAL A 206 -12.77 4.87 2.35
CA VAL A 206 -11.47 4.35 1.88
C VAL A 206 -10.81 3.48 2.95
N HIS A 207 -10.86 3.90 4.21
CA HIS A 207 -10.32 3.10 5.31
C HIS A 207 -11.15 1.84 5.56
N ALA A 208 -12.48 1.88 5.36
CA ALA A 208 -13.33 0.69 5.46
C ALA A 208 -13.04 -0.30 4.33
N LEU A 209 -12.86 0.19 3.11
CA LEU A 209 -12.47 -0.62 1.96
C LEU A 209 -11.07 -1.25 2.17
N ALA A 210 -10.13 -0.47 2.68
CA ALA A 210 -8.79 -0.95 3.01
C ALA A 210 -8.81 -2.04 4.11
N GLU A 211 -9.65 -1.86 5.13
CA GLU A 211 -9.85 -2.85 6.20
C GLU A 211 -10.42 -4.15 5.64
N ASP A 212 -11.52 -4.08 4.88
CA ASP A 212 -12.15 -5.22 4.24
C ASP A 212 -11.14 -6.01 3.39
N PHE A 213 -10.40 -5.30 2.53
CA PHE A 213 -9.38 -5.89 1.68
C PHE A 213 -8.25 -6.55 2.47
N VAL A 214 -7.68 -5.86 3.45
CA VAL A 214 -6.54 -6.38 4.23
C VAL A 214 -6.96 -7.60 5.06
N MET A 215 -8.12 -7.55 5.71
CA MET A 215 -8.60 -8.66 6.52
C MET A 215 -8.96 -9.88 5.67
N GLY A 216 -9.56 -9.67 4.50
CA GLY A 216 -9.82 -10.75 3.54
C GLY A 216 -8.54 -11.34 2.95
N ALA A 217 -7.56 -10.50 2.61
CA ALA A 217 -6.32 -10.94 2.00
C ALA A 217 -5.42 -11.71 2.97
N LEU A 218 -5.24 -11.23 4.21
CA LEU A 218 -4.33 -11.84 5.17
C LEU A 218 -4.95 -13.00 5.96
N PHE A 219 -6.24 -12.92 6.29
CA PHE A 219 -6.88 -13.86 7.21
C PHE A 219 -8.02 -14.67 6.58
N GLY A 220 -8.25 -14.51 5.28
CA GLY A 220 -9.27 -15.28 4.57
C GLY A 220 -10.72 -14.91 4.96
N ARG A 221 -10.95 -13.74 5.57
CA ARG A 221 -12.30 -13.24 5.75
C ARG A 221 -12.98 -13.05 4.40
N ALA A 222 -14.27 -13.30 4.30
CA ALA A 222 -15.03 -13.01 3.10
C ALA A 222 -14.94 -11.51 2.80
N PHE A 223 -14.63 -11.16 1.56
CA PHE A 223 -14.68 -9.78 1.11
C PHE A 223 -16.13 -9.28 1.08
N SER A 224 -16.30 -7.97 1.21
CA SER A 224 -17.58 -7.37 0.88
C SER A 224 -17.92 -7.60 -0.60
N ARG A 225 -19.20 -7.65 -0.91
CA ARG A 225 -19.66 -7.87 -2.28
C ARG A 225 -19.05 -6.90 -3.30
N PRO A 226 -18.89 -5.58 -3.03
CA PRO A 226 -18.23 -4.68 -3.98
C PRO A 226 -16.78 -5.08 -4.30
N VAL A 227 -16.04 -5.62 -3.32
CA VAL A 227 -14.65 -6.09 -3.54
C VAL A 227 -14.65 -7.41 -4.32
N GLU A 228 -15.55 -8.35 -3.99
CA GLU A 228 -15.71 -9.60 -4.74
C GLU A 228 -16.07 -9.32 -6.20
N ASP A 229 -17.05 -8.45 -6.43
CA ASP A 229 -17.50 -8.07 -7.77
C ASP A 229 -16.36 -7.39 -8.56
N ALA A 230 -15.57 -6.52 -7.92
CA ALA A 230 -14.43 -5.86 -8.56
C ALA A 230 -13.30 -6.82 -8.92
N LEU A 231 -13.03 -7.81 -8.07
CA LEU A 231 -12.03 -8.86 -8.34
C LEU A 231 -12.50 -9.78 -9.49
N ALA A 232 -13.78 -10.15 -9.49
CA ALA A 232 -14.37 -11.04 -10.51
C ALA A 232 -14.56 -10.36 -11.87
N ALA A 233 -14.84 -9.06 -11.89
CA ALA A 233 -15.17 -8.34 -13.12
C ALA A 233 -13.95 -8.19 -14.05
N PRO A 234 -14.16 -8.36 -15.37
CA PRO A 234 -13.10 -8.09 -16.34
C PRO A 234 -12.82 -6.58 -16.48
N PRO A 235 -11.62 -6.20 -16.99
CA PRO A 235 -11.38 -4.81 -17.38
C PRO A 235 -12.38 -4.32 -18.44
N PRO A 236 -12.84 -3.05 -18.40
CA PRO A 236 -12.44 -2.03 -17.42
C PRO A 236 -13.28 -2.06 -16.13
N LEU A 237 -14.35 -2.86 -16.05
CA LEU A 237 -15.35 -2.80 -14.97
C LEU A 237 -14.75 -2.97 -13.57
N GLY A 238 -13.95 -4.00 -13.34
CA GLY A 238 -13.30 -4.24 -12.05
C GLY A 238 -12.18 -3.25 -11.69
N LEU A 239 -11.86 -2.31 -12.60
CA LEU A 239 -10.80 -1.32 -12.44
C LEU A 239 -11.30 0.13 -12.41
N ARG A 240 -12.60 0.34 -12.59
CA ARG A 240 -13.28 1.63 -12.48
C ARG A 240 -14.50 1.55 -11.55
N MET A 241 -14.37 0.73 -10.49
CA MET A 241 -15.42 0.57 -9.50
C MET A 241 -15.61 1.86 -8.70
N PRO A 242 -16.80 2.44 -8.66
CA PRO A 242 -17.03 3.61 -7.82
C PRO A 242 -17.07 3.20 -6.34
N LEU A 243 -16.35 3.94 -5.49
CA LEU A 243 -16.50 3.79 -4.06
C LEU A 243 -17.78 4.52 -3.61
N ALA A 244 -18.76 3.76 -3.15
CA ALA A 244 -20.03 4.31 -2.72
C ALA A 244 -19.89 5.10 -1.41
N SER A 245 -20.56 6.24 -1.32
CA SER A 245 -20.73 6.97 -0.07
C SER A 245 -21.37 6.08 0.99
N GLY A 246 -20.82 6.09 2.20
CA GLY A 246 -21.30 5.23 3.30
C GLY A 246 -20.81 3.79 3.24
N PHE A 247 -19.87 3.46 2.33
CA PHE A 247 -19.20 2.15 2.35
C PHE A 247 -18.64 1.87 3.75
N GLY A 248 -18.83 0.66 4.23
CA GLY A 248 -18.42 0.25 5.57
C GLY A 248 -19.45 0.43 6.68
N ARG A 249 -20.50 1.27 6.51
CA ARG A 249 -21.56 1.39 7.52
C ARG A 249 -22.38 0.11 7.64
N SER A 250 -22.58 -0.61 6.54
CA SER A 250 -23.32 -1.87 6.50
C SER A 250 -22.46 -3.10 6.87
N LEU A 251 -21.13 -2.97 6.91
CA LEU A 251 -20.23 -4.08 7.24
C LEU A 251 -20.23 -4.43 8.74
N HIS A 252 -20.66 -3.51 9.60
CA HIS A 252 -20.71 -3.70 11.06
C HIS A 252 -21.97 -4.39 11.58
N HIS A 253 -22.88 -4.81 10.69
CA HIS A 253 -24.17 -5.44 11.03
C HIS A 253 -24.25 -6.94 10.68
N ARG A 254 -23.09 -7.58 10.47
CA ARG A 254 -23.05 -9.04 10.24
C ARG A 254 -22.17 -9.74 11.25
#